data_3fdcb866f999ded5be1d4ddab4c60d3b
#
_entry.id   3fdcb866f999ded5be1d4ddab4c60d3b
#
_cell.length_a   1.000
_cell.length_b   1.000
_cell.length_c   1.000
_cell.angle_alpha   90.00
_cell.angle_beta   90.00
_cell.angle_gamma   90.00
#
_symmetry.space_group_name_H-M   'P 1'
#
loop_
_entity.id
_entity.type
_entity.pdbx_description
1 polymer ?
#
loop_
_entity_poly.entity_id
_entity_poly.type
_entity_poly.pdbx_seq_one_letter_code
_entity_poly.pdbx_strand_id
1 'polypeptide(L)'
;MVSRACHLSIILNSDELRSAAGSVAMLPAAPKTYIALNEALTRPSCSVADLAHVIERDVGLCAKILQLVNSAFFGLPRKIGSLNEAIAYIGIQTIRDLVLALEAFAKSSGPGALSQAELLKLQEHSLLAGVIARRINAGDKDKAEQAFLAGVLHEVGWLVPVPPPPADRSAPSVDRALLGAYMLGLWGLPHPIMEAMAYHHEPRLLAHSELELVDAVYIAHSLALEAAGSPSTQELDLDYLASLGVTKGHLDELREHARTRNAPSP
;
A
#
# COMPACT_ATOMS: atom_id res chain seq x y z
N MET A 1 -20.04 10.91 -2.02
CA MET A 1 -19.18 10.07 -2.88
C MET A 1 -18.94 10.66 -4.28
N VAL A 2 -19.97 10.96 -5.10
CA VAL A 2 -19.77 11.47 -6.47
C VAL A 2 -18.96 12.77 -6.50
N SER A 3 -19.16 13.70 -5.56
CA SER A 3 -18.42 14.98 -5.49
C SER A 3 -16.92 14.78 -5.20
N ARG A 4 -16.56 13.85 -4.31
CA ARG A 4 -15.17 13.56 -3.94
C ARG A 4 -14.43 12.86 -5.09
N ALA A 5 -15.08 11.89 -5.75
CA ALA A 5 -14.53 11.22 -6.92
C ALA A 5 -14.26 12.20 -8.07
N CYS A 6 -15.17 13.15 -8.31
CA CYS A 6 -14.97 14.21 -9.29
C CYS A 6 -13.79 15.12 -8.91
N HIS A 7 -13.65 15.48 -7.63
CA HIS A 7 -12.57 16.33 -7.16
C HIS A 7 -11.21 15.66 -7.33
N LEU A 8 -11.08 14.41 -6.89
CA LEU A 8 -9.84 13.63 -7.10
C LEU A 8 -9.52 13.47 -8.60
N SER A 9 -10.52 13.19 -9.43
CA SER A 9 -10.35 13.08 -10.87
C SER A 9 -9.84 14.38 -11.50
N ILE A 10 -10.32 15.55 -11.04
CA ILE A 10 -9.83 16.86 -11.51
C ILE A 10 -8.36 17.04 -11.12
N ILE A 11 -8.00 16.74 -9.88
CA ILE A 11 -6.61 16.85 -9.40
C ILE A 11 -5.70 15.91 -10.19
N LEU A 12 -6.08 14.65 -10.35
CA LEU A 12 -5.28 13.66 -11.09
C LEU A 12 -5.18 13.98 -12.59
N ASN A 13 -6.08 14.77 -13.14
CA ASN A 13 -6.03 15.25 -14.52
C ASN A 13 -5.42 16.66 -14.66
N SER A 14 -4.90 17.25 -13.59
CA SER A 14 -4.26 18.57 -13.67
C SER A 14 -3.04 18.55 -14.60
N ASP A 15 -2.81 19.67 -15.30
CA ASP A 15 -1.65 19.81 -16.20
C ASP A 15 -0.33 19.74 -15.42
N GLU A 16 -0.31 20.14 -14.16
CA GLU A 16 0.83 20.06 -13.27
C GLU A 16 1.22 18.61 -12.99
N LEU A 17 0.27 17.77 -12.61
CA LEU A 17 0.50 16.34 -12.34
C LEU A 17 0.84 15.59 -13.63
N ARG A 18 0.15 15.91 -14.73
CA ARG A 18 0.46 15.34 -16.05
C ARG A 18 1.84 15.75 -16.54
N SER A 19 2.25 17.00 -16.31
CA SER A 19 3.58 17.46 -16.64
C SER A 19 4.64 16.80 -15.77
N ALA A 20 4.38 16.65 -14.47
CA ALA A 20 5.24 15.90 -13.57
C ALA A 20 5.35 14.43 -13.98
N ALA A 21 4.23 13.78 -14.27
CA ALA A 21 4.18 12.40 -14.76
C ALA A 21 4.81 12.28 -16.17
N GLY A 22 4.64 13.25 -17.04
CA GLY A 22 5.23 13.29 -18.39
C GLY A 22 6.72 13.62 -18.41
N SER A 23 7.23 14.37 -17.42
CA SER A 23 8.67 14.58 -17.22
C SER A 23 9.36 13.33 -16.65
N VAL A 24 8.59 12.39 -16.05
CA VAL A 24 9.02 11.07 -15.66
C VAL A 24 8.92 10.18 -16.91
N ALA A 25 10.04 9.93 -17.53
CA ALA A 25 10.15 9.29 -18.85
C ALA A 25 9.50 7.89 -18.93
N MET A 26 9.13 7.28 -17.81
CA MET A 26 8.37 6.01 -17.74
C MET A 26 7.70 5.84 -16.37
N LEU A 27 6.38 6.01 -16.30
CA LEU A 27 5.62 5.47 -15.17
C LEU A 27 5.70 3.94 -15.19
N PRO A 28 5.90 3.28 -14.03
CA PRO A 28 5.88 1.83 -13.96
C PRO A 28 4.56 1.27 -14.51
N ALA A 29 4.65 0.32 -15.44
CA ALA A 29 3.47 -0.40 -15.92
C ALA A 29 2.91 -1.30 -14.80
N ALA A 30 1.62 -1.60 -14.86
CA ALA A 30 1.01 -2.56 -13.94
C ALA A 30 1.75 -3.90 -13.98
N PRO A 31 2.01 -4.52 -12.82
CA PRO A 31 2.76 -5.76 -12.72
C PRO A 31 2.12 -6.91 -13.50
N LYS A 32 2.93 -7.66 -14.23
CA LYS A 32 2.43 -8.70 -15.16
C LYS A 32 1.73 -9.86 -14.46
N THR A 33 2.28 -10.34 -13.35
CA THR A 33 1.69 -11.44 -12.60
C THR A 33 0.38 -11.02 -11.94
N TYR A 34 0.29 -9.77 -11.45
CA TYR A 34 -0.95 -9.21 -10.94
C TYR A 34 -2.06 -9.16 -12.02
N ILE A 35 -1.73 -8.72 -13.23
CA ILE A 35 -2.68 -8.71 -14.36
C ILE A 35 -3.15 -10.14 -14.66
N ALA A 36 -2.20 -11.09 -14.77
CA ALA A 36 -2.53 -12.49 -15.05
C ALA A 36 -3.40 -13.12 -13.95
N LEU A 37 -3.19 -12.78 -12.68
CA LEU A 37 -4.05 -13.22 -11.58
C LEU A 37 -5.46 -12.64 -11.68
N ASN A 38 -5.59 -11.35 -11.98
CA ASN A 38 -6.90 -10.73 -12.17
C ASN A 38 -7.66 -11.37 -13.32
N GLU A 39 -7.00 -11.63 -14.46
CA GLU A 39 -7.59 -12.34 -15.58
C GLU A 39 -8.01 -13.78 -15.22
N ALA A 40 -7.19 -14.50 -14.45
CA ALA A 40 -7.53 -15.83 -13.99
C ALA A 40 -8.76 -15.82 -13.08
N LEU A 41 -8.87 -14.85 -12.17
CA LEU A 41 -9.99 -14.69 -11.24
C LEU A 41 -11.34 -14.39 -11.95
N THR A 42 -11.33 -13.88 -13.19
CA THR A 42 -12.58 -13.68 -13.96
C THR A 42 -13.16 -14.97 -14.51
N ARG A 43 -12.40 -16.08 -14.51
CA ARG A 43 -12.85 -17.35 -15.06
C ARG A 43 -13.74 -18.09 -14.05
N PRO A 44 -14.97 -18.50 -14.43
CA PRO A 44 -15.88 -19.19 -13.52
C PRO A 44 -15.34 -20.52 -12.93
N SER A 45 -14.41 -21.17 -13.65
CA SER A 45 -13.80 -22.45 -13.24
C SER A 45 -12.42 -22.29 -12.60
N CYS A 46 -12.01 -21.07 -12.22
CA CYS A 46 -10.68 -20.85 -11.65
C CYS A 46 -10.57 -21.48 -10.26
N SER A 47 -9.61 -22.38 -10.11
CA SER A 47 -9.29 -23.02 -8.84
C SER A 47 -8.14 -22.33 -8.13
N VAL A 48 -7.97 -22.63 -6.83
CA VAL A 48 -6.80 -22.19 -6.04
C VAL A 48 -5.49 -22.67 -6.69
N ALA A 49 -5.49 -23.88 -7.25
CA ALA A 49 -4.32 -24.44 -7.92
C ALA A 49 -3.96 -23.66 -9.19
N ASP A 50 -4.96 -23.19 -9.96
CA ASP A 50 -4.70 -22.36 -11.16
C ASP A 50 -4.04 -21.04 -10.80
N LEU A 51 -4.49 -20.40 -9.70
CA LEU A 51 -3.93 -19.15 -9.20
C LEU A 51 -2.50 -19.33 -8.68
N ALA A 52 -2.27 -20.39 -7.90
CA ALA A 52 -0.93 -20.74 -7.45
C ALA A 52 0.02 -20.97 -8.64
N HIS A 53 -0.44 -21.69 -9.69
CA HIS A 53 0.36 -21.95 -10.87
C HIS A 53 0.75 -20.68 -11.65
N VAL A 54 -0.10 -19.64 -11.66
CA VAL A 54 0.25 -18.34 -12.26
C VAL A 54 1.46 -17.73 -11.57
N ILE A 55 1.50 -17.80 -10.23
CA ILE A 55 2.59 -17.23 -9.41
C ILE A 55 3.86 -18.11 -9.49
N GLU A 56 3.72 -19.42 -9.52
CA GLU A 56 4.82 -20.41 -9.55
C GLU A 56 5.69 -20.30 -10.81
N ARG A 57 5.21 -19.65 -11.87
CA ARG A 57 6.01 -19.34 -13.06
C ARG A 57 7.19 -18.43 -12.77
N ASP A 58 7.10 -17.61 -11.71
CA ASP A 58 8.20 -16.82 -11.18
C ASP A 58 8.66 -17.39 -9.84
N VAL A 59 9.72 -18.20 -9.88
CA VAL A 59 10.29 -18.87 -8.69
C VAL A 59 10.75 -17.85 -7.64
N GLY A 60 11.29 -16.71 -8.09
CA GLY A 60 11.73 -15.64 -7.19
C GLY A 60 10.57 -14.98 -6.44
N LEU A 61 9.49 -14.69 -7.16
CA LEU A 61 8.25 -14.15 -6.58
C LEU A 61 7.60 -15.14 -5.61
N CYS A 62 7.52 -16.41 -6.01
CA CYS A 62 7.00 -17.50 -5.17
C CYS A 62 7.75 -17.59 -3.83
N ALA A 63 9.09 -17.60 -3.88
CA ALA A 63 9.93 -17.66 -2.69
C ALA A 63 9.73 -16.44 -1.78
N LYS A 64 9.63 -15.23 -2.35
CA LYS A 64 9.37 -14.00 -1.60
C LYS A 64 7.99 -14.00 -0.93
N ILE A 65 6.96 -14.45 -1.63
CA ILE A 65 5.61 -14.57 -1.04
C ILE A 65 5.64 -15.53 0.14
N LEU A 66 6.22 -16.71 -0.01
CA LEU A 66 6.32 -17.69 1.07
C LEU A 66 7.15 -17.18 2.25
N GLN A 67 8.23 -16.44 1.98
CA GLN A 67 9.01 -15.78 3.03
C GLN A 67 8.18 -14.75 3.80
N LEU A 68 7.43 -13.89 3.11
CA LEU A 68 6.57 -12.88 3.73
C LEU A 68 5.44 -13.51 4.53
N VAL A 69 4.75 -14.51 3.97
CA VAL A 69 3.67 -15.21 4.65
C VAL A 69 4.15 -15.88 5.95
N ASN A 70 5.38 -16.38 5.95
CA ASN A 70 6.01 -16.99 7.13
C ASN A 70 6.68 -15.98 8.08
N SER A 71 6.67 -14.70 7.76
CA SER A 71 7.25 -13.65 8.61
C SER A 71 6.35 -13.29 9.80
N ALA A 72 6.90 -12.51 10.72
CA ALA A 72 6.16 -11.96 11.86
C ALA A 72 4.96 -11.10 11.42
N PHE A 73 4.98 -10.50 10.21
CA PHE A 73 3.87 -9.70 9.68
C PHE A 73 2.53 -10.44 9.70
N PHE A 74 2.52 -11.72 9.29
CA PHE A 74 1.31 -12.53 9.28
C PHE A 74 1.10 -13.30 10.58
N GLY A 75 2.17 -13.58 11.34
CA GLY A 75 2.15 -14.24 12.64
C GLY A 75 1.39 -15.58 12.63
N LEU A 76 1.64 -16.38 11.60
CA LEU A 76 1.01 -17.69 11.47
C LEU A 76 1.53 -18.65 12.53
N PRO A 77 0.68 -19.56 13.05
CA PRO A 77 1.06 -20.49 14.12
C PRO A 77 2.05 -21.57 13.67
N ARG A 78 2.20 -21.77 12.38
CA ARG A 78 3.12 -22.74 11.77
C ARG A 78 3.63 -22.23 10.44
N LYS A 79 4.76 -22.79 9.99
CA LYS A 79 5.33 -22.46 8.68
C LYS A 79 4.46 -23.05 7.55
N ILE A 80 4.27 -22.22 6.53
CA ILE A 80 3.57 -22.54 5.29
C ILE A 80 4.60 -22.94 4.24
N GLY A 81 4.41 -24.11 3.61
CA GLY A 81 5.36 -24.68 2.67
C GLY A 81 4.99 -24.53 1.20
N SER A 82 3.77 -24.11 0.86
CA SER A 82 3.31 -23.99 -0.52
C SER A 82 2.38 -22.79 -0.73
N LEU A 83 2.27 -22.34 -1.98
CA LEU A 83 1.33 -21.27 -2.35
C LEU A 83 -0.14 -21.69 -2.17
N ASN A 84 -0.47 -22.95 -2.45
CA ASN A 84 -1.83 -23.48 -2.22
C ASN A 84 -2.20 -23.33 -0.75
N GLU A 85 -1.28 -23.69 0.15
CA GLU A 85 -1.46 -23.56 1.59
C GLU A 85 -1.53 -22.09 2.01
N ALA A 86 -0.68 -21.22 1.45
CA ALA A 86 -0.73 -19.77 1.71
C ALA A 86 -2.08 -19.18 1.32
N ILE A 87 -2.58 -19.49 0.12
CA ILE A 87 -3.88 -19.02 -0.36
C ILE A 87 -5.01 -19.53 0.56
N ALA A 88 -4.95 -20.77 1.01
CA ALA A 88 -5.96 -21.34 1.91
C ALA A 88 -5.96 -20.65 3.29
N TYR A 89 -4.80 -20.22 3.78
CA TYR A 89 -4.65 -19.60 5.10
C TYR A 89 -4.98 -18.11 5.13
N ILE A 90 -4.41 -17.32 4.21
CA ILE A 90 -4.52 -15.87 4.23
C ILE A 90 -5.44 -15.31 3.12
N GLY A 91 -5.94 -16.18 2.26
CA GLY A 91 -6.87 -15.83 1.19
C GLY A 91 -6.17 -15.36 -0.09
N ILE A 92 -6.86 -15.58 -1.22
CA ILE A 92 -6.33 -15.23 -2.54
C ILE A 92 -6.19 -13.71 -2.74
N GLN A 93 -7.08 -12.91 -2.15
CA GLN A 93 -7.00 -11.45 -2.26
C GLN A 93 -5.70 -10.94 -1.66
N THR A 94 -5.36 -11.38 -0.45
CA THR A 94 -4.09 -11.02 0.21
C THR A 94 -2.87 -11.47 -0.62
N ILE A 95 -2.89 -12.68 -1.18
CA ILE A 95 -1.80 -13.16 -2.03
C ILE A 95 -1.67 -12.29 -3.29
N ARG A 96 -2.78 -11.95 -3.94
CA ARG A 96 -2.80 -11.07 -5.10
C ARG A 96 -2.23 -9.68 -4.78
N ASP A 97 -2.59 -9.13 -3.62
CA ASP A 97 -2.12 -7.83 -3.16
C ASP A 97 -0.62 -7.86 -2.84
N LEU A 98 -0.12 -8.97 -2.27
CA LEU A 98 1.31 -9.21 -2.08
C LEU A 98 2.06 -9.33 -3.41
N VAL A 99 1.48 -10.00 -4.41
CA VAL A 99 2.06 -10.05 -5.76
C VAL A 99 2.21 -8.65 -6.34
N LEU A 100 1.14 -7.85 -6.29
CA LEU A 100 1.15 -6.48 -6.76
C LEU A 100 2.25 -5.66 -6.06
N ALA A 101 2.32 -5.73 -4.75
CA ALA A 101 3.32 -5.04 -3.96
C ALA A 101 4.75 -5.47 -4.31
N LEU A 102 5.02 -6.77 -4.26
CA LEU A 102 6.37 -7.32 -4.52
C LEU A 102 6.87 -6.98 -5.91
N GLU A 103 6.02 -7.07 -6.93
CA GLU A 103 6.39 -6.70 -8.28
C GLU A 103 6.55 -5.18 -8.44
N ALA A 104 5.69 -4.37 -7.80
CA ALA A 104 5.80 -2.91 -7.81
C ALA A 104 7.12 -2.46 -7.19
N PHE A 105 7.48 -2.99 -6.01
CA PHE A 105 8.71 -2.65 -5.29
C PHE A 105 9.97 -3.36 -5.83
N ALA A 106 9.85 -4.19 -6.86
CA ALA A 106 11.00 -4.96 -7.36
C ALA A 106 12.07 -4.11 -8.05
N LYS A 107 11.68 -2.98 -8.65
CA LYS A 107 12.59 -2.16 -9.46
C LYS A 107 12.24 -0.69 -9.38
N SER A 108 13.25 0.11 -9.07
CA SER A 108 13.28 1.54 -9.34
C SER A 108 14.52 1.83 -10.18
N SER A 109 14.39 2.53 -11.29
CA SER A 109 15.51 2.78 -12.21
C SER A 109 15.38 4.17 -12.85
N GLY A 110 16.51 4.84 -13.06
CA GLY A 110 16.57 6.16 -13.64
C GLY A 110 17.08 7.24 -12.67
N PRO A 111 17.26 8.47 -13.11
CA PRO A 111 17.66 9.58 -12.26
C PRO A 111 16.63 9.82 -11.15
N GLY A 112 17.08 9.84 -9.89
CA GLY A 112 16.20 9.98 -8.72
C GLY A 112 15.53 8.68 -8.27
N ALA A 113 15.95 7.52 -8.80
CA ALA A 113 15.51 6.22 -8.36
C ALA A 113 16.03 5.91 -6.95
N LEU A 114 15.22 5.18 -6.16
CA LEU A 114 15.59 4.70 -4.84
C LEU A 114 16.70 3.63 -4.94
N SER A 115 17.63 3.67 -4.00
CA SER A 115 18.60 2.58 -3.80
C SER A 115 17.91 1.29 -3.32
N GLN A 116 18.57 0.17 -3.47
CA GLN A 116 18.03 -1.12 -3.00
C GLN A 116 17.71 -1.12 -1.49
N ALA A 117 18.52 -0.43 -0.68
CA ALA A 117 18.27 -0.32 0.76
C ALA A 117 17.04 0.54 1.08
N GLU A 118 16.82 1.63 0.34
CA GLU A 118 15.62 2.46 0.47
C GLU A 118 14.37 1.73 0.01
N LEU A 119 14.45 0.98 -1.09
CA LEU A 119 13.34 0.14 -1.56
C LEU A 119 12.94 -0.92 -0.53
N LEU A 120 13.89 -1.58 0.12
CA LEU A 120 13.62 -2.56 1.16
C LEU A 120 12.93 -1.92 2.37
N LYS A 121 13.42 -0.78 2.84
CA LYS A 121 12.80 -0.04 3.95
C LYS A 121 11.38 0.41 3.60
N LEU A 122 11.19 0.93 2.38
CA LEU A 122 9.88 1.35 1.89
C LEU A 122 8.91 0.17 1.82
N GLN A 123 9.37 -0.98 1.34
CA GLN A 123 8.60 -2.21 1.27
C GLN A 123 8.20 -2.72 2.67
N GLU A 124 9.14 -2.76 3.62
CA GLU A 124 8.88 -3.18 5.01
C GLU A 124 7.87 -2.24 5.67
N HIS A 125 8.05 -0.93 5.54
CA HIS A 125 7.12 0.08 6.03
C HIS A 125 5.71 -0.12 5.45
N SER A 126 5.60 -0.25 4.14
CA SER A 126 4.33 -0.42 3.43
C SER A 126 3.61 -1.71 3.82
N LEU A 127 4.33 -2.81 3.98
CA LEU A 127 3.76 -4.07 4.45
C LEU A 127 3.23 -3.96 5.89
N LEU A 128 4.00 -3.33 6.79
CA LEU A 128 3.57 -3.11 8.16
C LEU A 128 2.33 -2.21 8.21
N ALA A 129 2.32 -1.12 7.45
CA ALA A 129 1.15 -0.25 7.32
C ALA A 129 -0.08 -1.02 6.80
N GLY A 130 0.09 -1.89 5.80
CA GLY A 130 -1.00 -2.76 5.32
C GLY A 130 -1.58 -3.66 6.42
N VAL A 131 -0.73 -4.29 7.22
CA VAL A 131 -1.16 -5.16 8.34
C VAL A 131 -1.90 -4.36 9.42
N ILE A 132 -1.42 -3.17 9.76
CA ILE A 132 -2.07 -2.29 10.74
C ILE A 132 -3.42 -1.79 10.20
N ALA A 133 -3.50 -1.31 8.95
CA ALA A 133 -4.74 -0.84 8.33
C ALA A 133 -5.80 -1.95 8.26
N ARG A 134 -5.39 -3.18 7.94
CA ARG A 134 -6.24 -4.37 8.01
C ARG A 134 -6.77 -4.59 9.42
N ARG A 135 -5.95 -4.46 10.45
CA ARG A 135 -6.34 -4.66 11.86
C ARG A 135 -7.38 -3.64 12.30
N ILE A 136 -7.28 -2.39 11.86
CA ILE A 136 -8.26 -1.33 12.13
C ILE A 136 -9.64 -1.72 11.62
N ASN A 137 -9.73 -2.41 10.49
CA ASN A 137 -10.96 -2.81 9.83
C ASN A 137 -11.35 -4.28 10.09
N ALA A 138 -10.81 -4.93 11.12
CA ALA A 138 -10.97 -6.38 11.35
C ALA A 138 -12.42 -6.85 11.54
N GLY A 139 -13.36 -5.95 11.85
CA GLY A 139 -14.79 -6.24 11.98
C GLY A 139 -15.53 -6.44 10.64
N ASP A 140 -14.92 -6.04 9.51
CA ASP A 140 -15.49 -6.14 8.18
C ASP A 140 -14.41 -6.68 7.23
N LYS A 141 -14.61 -7.89 6.73
CA LYS A 141 -13.62 -8.59 5.90
C LYS A 141 -13.27 -7.81 4.63
N ASP A 142 -14.27 -7.28 3.94
CA ASP A 142 -14.05 -6.59 2.65
C ASP A 142 -13.32 -5.27 2.87
N LYS A 143 -13.68 -4.52 3.91
CA LYS A 143 -12.95 -3.31 4.32
C LYS A 143 -11.54 -3.65 4.78
N ALA A 144 -11.34 -4.72 5.51
CA ALA A 144 -10.02 -5.15 5.97
C ALA A 144 -9.09 -5.53 4.80
N GLU A 145 -9.60 -6.18 3.76
CA GLU A 145 -8.82 -6.49 2.55
C GLU A 145 -8.49 -5.23 1.76
N GLN A 146 -9.45 -4.31 1.58
CA GLN A 146 -9.18 -3.02 0.94
C GLN A 146 -8.16 -2.19 1.72
N ALA A 147 -8.25 -2.19 3.06
CA ALA A 147 -7.34 -1.48 3.93
C ALA A 147 -5.91 -2.06 3.87
N PHE A 148 -5.80 -3.39 3.78
CA PHE A 148 -4.50 -4.03 3.56
C PHE A 148 -3.87 -3.55 2.25
N LEU A 149 -4.61 -3.62 1.15
CA LEU A 149 -4.13 -3.19 -0.16
C LEU A 149 -3.75 -1.70 -0.17
N ALA A 150 -4.61 -0.83 0.36
CA ALA A 150 -4.33 0.59 0.45
C ALA A 150 -3.08 0.88 1.27
N GLY A 151 -2.94 0.23 2.44
CA GLY A 151 -1.77 0.39 3.30
C GLY A 151 -0.48 -0.13 2.68
N VAL A 152 -0.53 -1.22 1.91
CA VAL A 152 0.65 -1.73 1.19
C VAL A 152 1.07 -0.82 0.03
N LEU A 153 0.13 -0.09 -0.59
CA LEU A 153 0.41 0.74 -1.76
C LEU A 153 0.55 2.24 -1.44
N HIS A 154 0.31 2.68 -0.21
CA HIS A 154 0.22 4.11 0.12
C HIS A 154 1.49 4.93 -0.19
N GLU A 155 2.64 4.30 -0.29
CA GLU A 155 3.92 4.93 -0.61
C GLU A 155 4.43 4.60 -2.03
N VAL A 156 3.59 3.98 -2.87
CA VAL A 156 4.01 3.53 -4.21
C VAL A 156 4.47 4.68 -5.13
N GLY A 157 4.08 5.91 -4.84
CA GLY A 157 4.54 7.11 -5.55
C GLY A 157 6.05 7.37 -5.43
N TRP A 158 6.71 6.83 -4.42
CA TRP A 158 8.16 6.88 -4.28
C TRP A 158 8.90 6.02 -5.29
N LEU A 159 8.22 5.04 -5.89
CA LEU A 159 8.80 4.18 -6.92
C LEU A 159 8.97 4.91 -8.26
N VAL A 160 8.27 6.02 -8.44
CA VAL A 160 8.41 6.86 -9.62
C VAL A 160 9.70 7.67 -9.49
N PRO A 161 10.68 7.51 -10.39
CA PRO A 161 11.91 8.27 -10.31
C PRO A 161 11.63 9.75 -10.66
N VAL A 162 11.72 10.62 -9.67
CA VAL A 162 11.60 12.07 -9.85
C VAL A 162 12.98 12.67 -9.65
N PRO A 163 13.52 13.38 -10.64
CA PRO A 163 14.79 14.08 -10.50
C PRO A 163 14.76 15.03 -9.30
N PRO A 164 15.89 15.20 -8.59
CA PRO A 164 15.96 16.19 -7.52
C PRO A 164 15.61 17.59 -8.08
N PRO A 165 14.93 18.43 -7.28
CA PRO A 165 14.60 19.78 -7.72
C PRO A 165 15.88 20.55 -8.07
N PRO A 166 15.85 21.45 -9.05
CA PRO A 166 16.99 22.28 -9.39
C PRO A 166 17.44 23.09 -8.16
N ALA A 167 18.74 23.43 -8.11
CA ALA A 167 19.37 24.07 -6.95
C ALA A 167 18.73 25.42 -6.57
N ASP A 168 18.08 26.08 -7.50
CA ASP A 168 17.38 27.37 -7.31
C ASP A 168 15.99 27.23 -6.65
N ARG A 169 15.53 26.02 -6.36
CA ARG A 169 14.20 25.72 -5.78
C ARG A 169 13.02 26.33 -6.53
N SER A 170 13.18 26.66 -7.80
CA SER A 170 12.14 27.32 -8.61
C SER A 170 11.03 26.35 -9.06
N ALA A 171 11.29 25.05 -9.07
CA ALA A 171 10.29 24.04 -9.41
C ALA A 171 9.53 23.58 -8.16
N PRO A 172 8.20 23.46 -8.23
CA PRO A 172 7.41 22.88 -7.15
C PRO A 172 7.84 21.43 -6.90
N SER A 173 7.88 21.03 -5.63
CA SER A 173 8.11 19.64 -5.28
C SER A 173 6.94 18.78 -5.78
N VAL A 174 7.24 17.67 -6.44
CA VAL A 174 6.21 16.73 -6.88
C VAL A 174 5.60 16.06 -5.68
N ASP A 175 4.28 16.16 -5.53
CA ASP A 175 3.53 15.44 -4.52
C ASP A 175 3.54 13.94 -4.82
N ARG A 176 4.24 13.18 -4.00
CA ARG A 176 4.40 11.73 -4.15
C ARG A 176 3.11 10.97 -3.92
N ALA A 177 2.24 11.44 -3.02
CA ALA A 177 0.95 10.83 -2.75
C ALA A 177 0.02 10.96 -3.96
N LEU A 178 -0.06 12.16 -4.55
CA LEU A 178 -0.84 12.38 -5.77
C LEU A 178 -0.27 11.63 -6.97
N LEU A 179 1.05 11.57 -7.13
CA LEU A 179 1.70 10.83 -8.20
C LEU A 179 1.43 9.31 -8.09
N GLY A 180 1.47 8.78 -6.87
CA GLY A 180 1.10 7.40 -6.59
C GLY A 180 -0.37 7.13 -6.88
N ALA A 181 -1.28 8.00 -6.45
CA ALA A 181 -2.71 7.87 -6.76
C ALA A 181 -2.97 7.88 -8.26
N TYR A 182 -2.28 8.73 -9.02
CA TYR A 182 -2.34 8.76 -10.48
C TYR A 182 -1.88 7.42 -11.09
N MET A 183 -0.75 6.89 -10.62
CA MET A 183 -0.22 5.59 -11.07
C MET A 183 -1.19 4.45 -10.77
N LEU A 184 -1.78 4.41 -9.56
CA LEU A 184 -2.79 3.41 -9.19
C LEU A 184 -4.03 3.51 -10.08
N GLY A 185 -4.43 4.71 -10.48
CA GLY A 185 -5.49 4.93 -11.45
C GLY A 185 -5.18 4.34 -12.83
N LEU A 186 -3.94 4.49 -13.32
CA LEU A 186 -3.49 3.86 -14.57
C LEU A 186 -3.46 2.33 -14.46
N TRP A 187 -3.24 1.79 -13.27
CA TRP A 187 -3.31 0.34 -13.02
C TRP A 187 -4.73 -0.19 -12.83
N GLY A 188 -5.74 0.70 -12.87
CA GLY A 188 -7.16 0.33 -12.74
C GLY A 188 -7.60 0.00 -11.31
N LEU A 189 -6.89 0.52 -10.29
CA LEU A 189 -7.28 0.32 -8.89
C LEU A 189 -8.57 1.08 -8.55
N PRO A 190 -9.38 0.58 -7.60
CA PRO A 190 -10.62 1.23 -7.17
C PRO A 190 -10.38 2.63 -6.59
N HIS A 191 -11.34 3.53 -6.82
CA HIS A 191 -11.30 4.91 -6.36
C HIS A 191 -10.96 5.07 -4.86
N PRO A 192 -11.53 4.29 -3.92
CA PRO A 192 -11.19 4.44 -2.50
C PRO A 192 -9.71 4.19 -2.20
N ILE A 193 -9.04 3.31 -2.95
CA ILE A 193 -7.60 3.07 -2.82
C ILE A 193 -6.78 4.28 -3.28
N MET A 194 -7.16 4.86 -4.43
CA MET A 194 -6.52 6.08 -4.95
C MET A 194 -6.72 7.27 -4.01
N GLU A 195 -7.92 7.42 -3.46
CA GLU A 195 -8.26 8.48 -2.50
C GLU A 195 -7.46 8.33 -1.20
N ALA A 196 -7.38 7.11 -0.65
CA ALA A 196 -6.54 6.84 0.50
C ALA A 196 -5.06 7.15 0.22
N MET A 197 -4.55 6.77 -0.97
CA MET A 197 -3.19 7.13 -1.39
C MET A 197 -2.97 8.64 -1.45
N ALA A 198 -3.89 9.39 -2.07
CA ALA A 198 -3.74 10.82 -2.30
C ALA A 198 -3.77 11.65 -1.01
N TYR A 199 -4.51 11.19 0.00
CA TYR A 199 -4.84 12.01 1.18
C TYR A 199 -4.38 11.41 2.52
N HIS A 200 -3.62 10.31 2.54
CA HIS A 200 -3.20 9.68 3.79
C HIS A 200 -2.32 10.57 4.68
N HIS A 201 -1.71 11.61 4.17
CA HIS A 201 -1.00 12.59 4.99
C HIS A 201 -1.93 13.65 5.61
N GLU A 202 -3.03 13.99 4.92
CA GLU A 202 -3.96 15.04 5.33
C GLU A 202 -5.42 14.58 5.17
N PRO A 203 -5.89 13.56 5.91
CA PRO A 203 -7.23 12.98 5.73
C PRO A 203 -8.36 13.98 6.01
N ARG A 204 -8.10 15.03 6.78
CA ARG A 204 -9.07 16.11 7.03
C ARG A 204 -9.49 16.88 5.78
N LEU A 205 -8.72 16.82 4.70
CA LEU A 205 -9.11 17.41 3.41
C LEU A 205 -10.35 16.72 2.82
N LEU A 206 -10.65 15.51 3.26
CA LEU A 206 -11.85 14.77 2.88
C LEU A 206 -12.95 14.99 3.93
N ALA A 207 -14.06 15.58 3.53
CA ALA A 207 -15.21 15.79 4.42
C ALA A 207 -15.91 14.45 4.69
N HIS A 208 -15.76 13.91 5.90
CA HIS A 208 -16.44 12.70 6.40
C HIS A 208 -16.55 12.73 7.93
N SER A 209 -17.44 11.92 8.49
CA SER A 209 -17.75 11.88 9.92
C SER A 209 -17.61 10.48 10.53
N GLU A 210 -17.22 9.50 9.74
CA GLU A 210 -16.98 8.12 10.15
C GLU A 210 -15.58 7.70 9.73
N LEU A 211 -15.02 6.70 10.40
CA LEU A 211 -13.71 6.15 10.04
C LEU A 211 -13.76 5.52 8.64
N GLU A 212 -13.00 6.09 7.72
CA GLU A 212 -12.89 5.65 6.34
C GLU A 212 -11.53 4.99 6.04
N LEU A 213 -11.34 4.53 4.80
CA LEU A 213 -10.13 3.87 4.37
C LEU A 213 -8.90 4.78 4.48
N VAL A 214 -9.04 6.06 4.15
CA VAL A 214 -7.97 7.07 4.24
C VAL A 214 -7.46 7.22 5.67
N ASP A 215 -8.35 7.18 6.66
CA ASP A 215 -7.97 7.30 8.07
C ASP A 215 -7.23 6.06 8.57
N ALA A 216 -7.68 4.89 8.12
CA ALA A 216 -6.99 3.64 8.43
C ALA A 216 -5.56 3.64 7.89
N VAL A 217 -5.33 4.19 6.69
CA VAL A 217 -3.99 4.32 6.11
C VAL A 217 -3.19 5.41 6.82
N TYR A 218 -3.78 6.55 7.17
CA TYR A 218 -3.14 7.61 7.96
C TYR A 218 -2.62 7.10 9.30
N ILE A 219 -3.46 6.41 10.07
CA ILE A 219 -3.08 5.80 11.34
C ILE A 219 -1.98 4.76 11.12
N ALA A 220 -2.16 3.87 10.14
CA ALA A 220 -1.23 2.79 9.87
C ALA A 220 0.15 3.28 9.44
N HIS A 221 0.23 4.31 8.59
CA HIS A 221 1.48 4.96 8.18
C HIS A 221 2.24 5.49 9.41
N SER A 222 1.58 6.29 10.25
CA SER A 222 2.20 6.87 11.44
C SER A 222 2.70 5.81 12.42
N LEU A 223 1.89 4.79 12.70
CA LEU A 223 2.26 3.70 13.61
C LEU A 223 3.36 2.80 13.04
N ALA A 224 3.43 2.62 11.73
CA ALA A 224 4.51 1.87 11.09
C ALA A 224 5.85 2.62 11.19
N LEU A 225 5.87 3.94 11.01
CA LEU A 225 7.05 4.79 11.26
C LEU A 225 7.49 4.72 12.72
N GLU A 226 6.54 4.85 13.65
CA GLU A 226 6.81 4.76 15.10
C GLU A 226 7.45 3.40 15.46
N ALA A 227 6.90 2.29 14.96
CA ALA A 227 7.41 0.94 15.21
C ALA A 227 8.81 0.71 14.61
N ALA A 228 9.14 1.36 13.49
CA ALA A 228 10.46 1.31 12.88
C ALA A 228 11.49 2.23 13.58
N GLY A 229 11.10 2.98 14.61
CA GLY A 229 11.96 3.98 15.27
C GLY A 229 12.33 5.16 14.37
N SER A 230 11.61 5.34 13.28
CA SER A 230 11.80 6.48 12.38
C SER A 230 11.13 7.71 12.98
N PRO A 231 11.76 8.90 12.94
CA PRO A 231 11.08 10.11 13.37
C PRO A 231 9.86 10.31 12.47
N SER A 232 8.67 10.24 13.06
CA SER A 232 7.46 10.68 12.35
C SER A 232 7.58 12.18 12.14
N THR A 233 7.50 12.63 10.91
CA THR A 233 7.43 14.04 10.58
C THR A 233 6.06 14.63 10.91
N GLN A 234 5.09 13.77 11.22
CA GLN A 234 3.71 14.13 11.51
C GLN A 234 3.18 13.28 12.67
N GLU A 235 2.87 13.95 13.80
CA GLU A 235 2.16 13.32 14.90
C GLU A 235 0.70 13.06 14.53
N LEU A 236 0.12 11.98 15.08
CA LEU A 236 -1.30 11.69 14.89
C LEU A 236 -2.16 12.81 15.49
N ASP A 237 -3.08 13.34 14.71
CA ASP A 237 -4.06 14.32 15.18
C ASP A 237 -5.13 13.62 16.01
N LEU A 238 -4.91 13.61 17.33
CA LEU A 238 -5.76 12.89 18.28
C LEU A 238 -7.18 13.46 18.36
N ASP A 239 -7.35 14.78 18.19
CA ASP A 239 -8.67 15.43 18.22
C ASP A 239 -9.49 15.03 16.98
N TYR A 240 -8.84 14.98 15.83
CA TYR A 240 -9.45 14.49 14.61
C TYR A 240 -9.87 13.04 14.76
N LEU A 241 -8.97 12.17 15.19
CA LEU A 241 -9.24 10.75 15.35
C LEU A 241 -10.33 10.48 16.40
N ALA A 242 -10.36 11.26 17.49
CA ALA A 242 -11.42 11.18 18.48
C ALA A 242 -12.79 11.55 17.89
N SER A 243 -12.85 12.53 16.98
CA SER A 243 -14.09 12.90 16.28
C SER A 243 -14.64 11.78 15.39
N LEU A 244 -13.78 10.84 14.95
CA LEU A 244 -14.14 9.65 14.19
C LEU A 244 -14.35 8.40 15.07
N GLY A 245 -14.36 8.57 16.41
CA GLY A 245 -14.56 7.47 17.36
C GLY A 245 -13.32 6.64 17.66
N VAL A 246 -12.13 7.05 17.21
CA VAL A 246 -10.86 6.38 17.55
C VAL A 246 -10.38 6.84 18.91
N THR A 247 -10.34 5.94 19.88
CA THR A 247 -9.89 6.24 21.25
C THR A 247 -8.38 6.02 21.40
N LYS A 248 -7.82 6.62 22.46
CA LYS A 248 -6.41 6.37 22.82
C LYS A 248 -6.15 4.88 23.08
N GLY A 249 -7.08 4.16 23.71
CA GLY A 249 -6.96 2.73 23.94
C GLY A 249 -6.84 1.93 22.64
N HIS A 250 -7.64 2.27 21.62
CA HIS A 250 -7.53 1.67 20.30
C HIS A 250 -6.13 1.91 19.68
N LEU A 251 -5.59 3.12 19.80
CA LEU A 251 -4.26 3.44 19.28
C LEU A 251 -3.15 2.69 20.04
N ASP A 252 -3.27 2.53 21.35
CA ASP A 252 -2.29 1.79 22.15
C ASP A 252 -2.28 0.29 21.80
N GLU A 253 -3.45 -0.32 21.57
CA GLU A 253 -3.58 -1.70 21.05
C GLU A 253 -2.93 -1.85 19.66
N LEU A 254 -3.14 -0.90 18.77
CA LEU A 254 -2.55 -0.89 17.43
C LEU A 254 -1.03 -0.71 17.49
N ARG A 255 -0.50 0.12 18.38
CA ARG A 255 0.94 0.27 18.62
C ARG A 255 1.58 -1.04 19.05
N GLU A 256 0.97 -1.72 20.02
CA GLU A 256 1.47 -3.03 20.47
C GLU A 256 1.42 -4.06 19.36
N HIS A 257 0.35 -4.07 18.57
CA HIS A 257 0.24 -4.92 17.39
C HIS A 257 1.37 -4.61 16.38
N ALA A 258 1.64 -3.34 16.09
CA ALA A 258 2.69 -2.92 15.18
C ALA A 258 4.09 -3.37 15.66
N ARG A 259 4.41 -3.20 16.95
CA ARG A 259 5.67 -3.64 17.54
C ARG A 259 5.87 -5.14 17.43
N THR A 260 4.84 -5.91 17.74
CA THR A 260 4.87 -7.38 17.65
C THR A 260 5.10 -7.85 16.20
N ARG A 261 4.53 -7.15 15.21
CA ARG A 261 4.68 -7.50 13.79
C ARG A 261 5.99 -7.01 13.18
N ASN A 262 6.59 -5.98 13.74
CA ASN A 262 7.90 -5.46 13.31
C ASN A 262 9.08 -6.18 13.99
N ALA A 263 8.84 -7.08 14.92
CA ALA A 263 9.89 -7.83 15.57
C ALA A 263 10.65 -8.71 14.56
N PRO A 264 12.00 -8.76 14.63
CA PRO A 264 12.76 -9.65 13.77
C PRO A 264 12.29 -11.10 13.97
N SER A 265 12.14 -11.83 12.84
CA SER A 265 11.81 -13.26 12.91
C SER A 265 12.93 -14.00 13.63
N PRO A 266 12.60 -14.93 14.56
CA PRO A 266 13.59 -15.71 15.30
C PRO A 266 14.41 -16.64 14.41
#